data_95af51839f17d93d33061b782ecc3f30
#
_entry.id   95af51839f17d93d33061b782ecc3f30
#
_cell.length_a   1.000
_cell.length_b   1.000
_cell.length_c   1.000
_cell.angle_alpha   90.00
_cell.angle_beta   90.00
_cell.angle_gamma   90.00
#
_symmetry.space_group_name_H-M   'P 1'
#
loop_
_entity.id
_entity.type
_entity.pdbx_description
1 polymer ?
#
loop_
_entity_poly.entity_id
_entity_poly.type
_entity_poly.pdbx_seq_one_letter_code
_entity_poly.pdbx_strand_id
1 'polypeptide(L)'
;MRTLCTILLGCLLLIDLGHSAWQHFYMPLDGDLPCGVIPDHDVQAVLDDPFGFKAMTGQRHVNPNRFFSHAALFHFYQEVPAHLHSFVEPTNTPYLANAILKTMLQLAFVLVLTRLVIGRQRFFQPSTFAIALLIELCFVNYDFGLGLGIIDTASSYLFFYSIPLFFFLWFVSPMAERFASLKRIPTYRAVLGIILIPALFLSGPLNPAILLVLFASFAFAVIFPSFRTYLFPNGFPYLSGLEHSLFFISVLFAAYSFYLGLFDTIASAQSIPVSERYYRWLFGLQNQLLSQTTFHVLLGGILLSSLTLRLFTSLAWKGYRRLCLFLGLFSMLYIVLLPLGGFRVWRPEILRNDVLSPVTIALIICLARGCWLILTEVKAIRVRTISTALIFPAILCLGFNDKLVTTFYDCQQEALQQIANSKGQIVIISGDCTLAHWWLVKDPEESRNAMQMLELWEIAGEAEVFVQE
;
A
#
# COMPACT_ATOMS: atom_id res chain seq x y z
N MET A 1 -22.25 -25.91 -15.01
CA MET A 1 -22.15 -25.47 -13.62
C MET A 1 -20.82 -24.71 -13.32
N ARG A 2 -19.62 -25.26 -13.64
CA ARG A 2 -18.34 -24.57 -13.39
C ARG A 2 -18.21 -23.21 -14.10
N THR A 3 -18.55 -23.17 -15.40
CA THR A 3 -18.49 -21.92 -16.19
C THR A 3 -19.41 -20.84 -15.62
N LEU A 4 -20.66 -21.21 -15.28
CA LEU A 4 -21.62 -20.26 -14.67
C LEU A 4 -21.10 -19.72 -13.34
N CYS A 5 -20.52 -20.55 -12.48
CA CYS A 5 -19.91 -20.12 -11.22
C CYS A 5 -18.73 -19.17 -11.44
N THR A 6 -17.87 -19.44 -12.44
CA THR A 6 -16.76 -18.56 -12.81
C THR A 6 -17.26 -17.18 -13.28
N ILE A 7 -18.30 -17.17 -14.14
CA ILE A 7 -18.91 -15.93 -14.64
C ILE A 7 -19.50 -15.13 -13.47
N LEU A 8 -20.28 -15.79 -12.61
CA LEU A 8 -20.90 -15.12 -11.46
C LEU A 8 -19.86 -14.49 -10.52
N LEU A 9 -18.80 -15.23 -10.15
CA LEU A 9 -17.73 -14.70 -9.30
C LEU A 9 -16.96 -13.58 -10.00
N GLY A 10 -16.75 -13.67 -11.31
CA GLY A 10 -16.15 -12.60 -12.10
C GLY A 10 -17.01 -11.35 -12.13
N CYS A 11 -18.34 -11.49 -12.28
CA CYS A 11 -19.27 -10.36 -12.21
C CYS A 11 -19.26 -9.71 -10.81
N LEU A 12 -19.26 -10.49 -9.73
CA LEU A 12 -19.19 -9.96 -8.37
C LEU A 12 -17.88 -9.20 -8.14
N LEU A 13 -16.75 -9.72 -8.60
CA LEU A 13 -15.47 -9.04 -8.55
C LEU A 13 -15.49 -7.68 -9.30
N LEU A 14 -16.10 -7.66 -10.49
CA LEU A 14 -16.21 -6.43 -11.29
C LEU A 14 -17.17 -5.42 -10.65
N ILE A 15 -18.24 -5.88 -10.00
CA ILE A 15 -19.17 -5.00 -9.28
C ILE A 15 -18.45 -4.35 -8.09
N ASP A 16 -17.69 -5.12 -7.32
CA ASP A 16 -16.94 -4.62 -6.17
C ASP A 16 -15.84 -3.64 -6.58
N LEU A 17 -15.07 -3.97 -7.63
CA LEU A 17 -14.11 -3.04 -8.24
C LEU A 17 -14.78 -1.75 -8.76
N GLY A 18 -15.99 -1.86 -9.33
CA GLY A 18 -16.77 -0.71 -9.76
C GLY A 18 -17.21 0.17 -8.59
N HIS A 19 -17.59 -0.44 -7.47
CA HIS A 19 -17.89 0.28 -6.23
C HIS A 19 -16.64 1.00 -5.69
N SER A 20 -15.49 0.32 -5.61
CA SER A 20 -14.21 0.92 -5.24
C SER A 20 -13.81 2.07 -6.17
N ALA A 21 -14.00 1.93 -7.49
CA ALA A 21 -13.74 3.00 -8.45
C ALA A 21 -14.59 4.24 -8.17
N TRP A 22 -15.85 4.03 -7.82
CA TRP A 22 -16.76 5.10 -7.43
C TRP A 22 -16.30 5.78 -6.15
N GLN A 23 -15.94 5.03 -5.10
CA GLN A 23 -15.36 5.59 -3.87
C GLN A 23 -14.09 6.40 -4.15
N HIS A 24 -13.18 5.88 -4.99
CA HIS A 24 -11.95 6.58 -5.35
C HIS A 24 -12.21 7.93 -6.04
N PHE A 25 -13.31 8.04 -6.80
CA PHE A 25 -13.71 9.31 -7.43
C PHE A 25 -14.14 10.34 -6.39
N TYR A 26 -14.79 9.94 -5.32
CA TYR A 26 -15.28 10.85 -4.27
C TYR A 26 -14.25 11.11 -3.15
N MET A 27 -13.03 10.58 -3.27
CA MET A 27 -11.96 10.85 -2.30
C MET A 27 -11.44 12.28 -2.44
N PRO A 28 -11.22 13.01 -1.31
CA PRO A 28 -10.79 14.39 -1.33
C PRO A 28 -9.38 14.58 -1.90
N LEU A 29 -9.13 15.80 -2.41
CA LEU A 29 -7.77 16.26 -2.70
C LEU A 29 -7.07 16.57 -1.38
N ASP A 30 -5.94 15.94 -1.14
CA ASP A 30 -5.20 16.02 0.13
C ASP A 30 -4.21 17.19 0.18
N GLY A 31 -3.76 17.50 1.39
CA GLY A 31 -2.94 18.67 1.66
C GLY A 31 -1.48 18.58 1.24
N ASP A 32 -0.96 17.39 0.91
CA ASP A 32 0.41 17.23 0.40
C ASP A 32 0.46 17.35 -1.13
N LEU A 33 -0.71 17.31 -1.79
CA LEU A 33 -0.82 17.32 -3.25
C LEU A 33 -0.29 18.61 -3.89
N PRO A 34 -0.62 19.82 -3.41
CA PRO A 34 -0.12 21.06 -4.01
C PRO A 34 1.40 21.15 -4.06
N CYS A 35 2.08 20.87 -2.98
CA CYS A 35 3.56 20.89 -2.94
C CYS A 35 4.17 19.78 -3.80
N GLY A 36 3.45 18.69 -4.02
CA GLY A 36 3.87 17.61 -4.91
C GLY A 36 3.72 17.94 -6.40
N VAL A 37 2.72 18.75 -6.75
CA VAL A 37 2.40 19.16 -8.14
C VAL A 37 3.11 20.45 -8.53
N ILE A 38 3.16 21.41 -7.62
CA ILE A 38 3.91 22.67 -7.71
C ILE A 38 5.00 22.60 -6.64
N PRO A 39 6.20 22.09 -6.98
CA PRO A 39 7.25 21.84 -6.01
C PRO A 39 7.67 23.11 -5.27
N ASP A 40 7.51 23.11 -3.95
CA ASP A 40 8.15 24.09 -3.09
C ASP A 40 9.66 23.84 -3.01
N HIS A 41 10.37 24.68 -2.26
CA HIS A 41 11.83 24.56 -2.09
C HIS A 41 12.24 23.16 -1.60
N ASP A 42 11.48 22.57 -0.69
CA ASP A 42 11.78 21.28 -0.06
C ASP A 42 11.58 20.12 -1.04
N VAL A 43 10.46 20.10 -1.76
CA VAL A 43 10.18 19.08 -2.78
C VAL A 43 11.12 19.24 -3.98
N GLN A 44 11.43 20.47 -4.39
CA GLN A 44 12.40 20.73 -5.46
C GLN A 44 13.78 20.18 -5.11
N ALA A 45 14.22 20.33 -3.85
CA ALA A 45 15.48 19.78 -3.38
C ALA A 45 15.54 18.25 -3.50
N VAL A 46 14.41 17.55 -3.26
CA VAL A 46 14.30 16.10 -3.48
C VAL A 46 14.37 15.75 -4.95
N LEU A 47 13.66 16.50 -5.82
CA LEU A 47 13.66 16.28 -7.28
C LEU A 47 15.02 16.55 -7.92
N ASP A 48 15.82 17.44 -7.34
CA ASP A 48 17.16 17.78 -7.81
C ASP A 48 18.26 16.81 -7.33
N ASP A 49 17.91 15.84 -6.45
CA ASP A 49 18.87 14.89 -5.85
C ASP A 49 18.39 13.42 -5.91
N PRO A 50 18.30 12.83 -7.13
CA PRO A 50 17.73 11.49 -7.34
C PRO A 50 18.34 10.37 -6.48
N PHE A 51 19.62 10.53 -6.11
CA PHE A 51 20.38 9.54 -5.36
C PHE A 51 20.81 10.02 -3.97
N GLY A 52 20.38 11.20 -3.52
CA GLY A 52 20.72 11.74 -2.19
C GLY A 52 22.20 12.20 -2.06
N PHE A 53 22.92 12.42 -3.17
CA PHE A 53 24.33 12.81 -3.12
C PHE A 53 24.52 14.22 -2.56
N LYS A 54 23.63 15.17 -2.91
CA LYS A 54 23.67 16.54 -2.36
C LYS A 54 23.42 16.50 -0.86
N ALA A 55 22.44 15.71 -0.39
CA ALA A 55 22.13 15.55 1.01
C ALA A 55 23.34 15.05 1.81
N MET A 56 24.10 14.07 1.30
CA MET A 56 25.31 13.54 1.95
C MET A 56 26.49 14.52 1.94
N THR A 57 26.59 15.41 0.94
CA THR A 57 27.71 16.35 0.79
C THR A 57 27.48 17.71 1.46
N GLY A 58 26.48 17.82 2.32
CA GLY A 58 26.25 18.98 3.18
C GLY A 58 25.01 19.82 2.86
N GLN A 59 24.35 19.59 1.72
CA GLN A 59 23.08 20.23 1.36
C GLN A 59 21.89 19.37 1.86
N ARG A 60 21.80 19.21 3.19
CA ARG A 60 20.72 18.42 3.81
C ARG A 60 19.37 18.99 3.43
N HIS A 61 18.44 18.10 3.08
CA HIS A 61 17.06 18.45 2.75
C HIS A 61 16.08 17.40 3.29
N VAL A 62 14.78 17.63 3.13
CA VAL A 62 13.74 16.70 3.55
C VAL A 62 13.74 15.46 2.67
N ASN A 63 13.41 14.31 3.25
CA ASN A 63 13.10 13.06 2.52
C ASN A 63 14.11 12.66 1.42
N PRO A 64 15.44 12.64 1.63
CA PRO A 64 16.45 12.43 0.59
C PRO A 64 16.41 11.04 -0.07
N ASN A 65 15.60 10.13 0.43
CA ASN A 65 15.38 8.78 -0.10
C ASN A 65 14.01 8.60 -0.78
N ARG A 66 13.34 9.68 -1.22
CA ARG A 66 11.98 9.60 -1.80
C ARG A 66 11.86 10.16 -3.22
N PHE A 67 12.97 10.31 -3.94
CA PHE A 67 12.97 10.91 -5.28
C PHE A 67 11.92 10.27 -6.20
N PHE A 68 11.90 8.95 -6.35
CA PHE A 68 11.01 8.30 -7.33
C PHE A 68 9.53 8.46 -6.99
N SER A 69 9.17 8.55 -5.71
CA SER A 69 7.79 8.83 -5.31
C SER A 69 7.37 10.27 -5.61
N HIS A 70 8.23 11.25 -5.31
CA HIS A 70 7.97 12.66 -5.65
C HIS A 70 7.93 12.86 -7.17
N ALA A 71 8.88 12.30 -7.91
CA ALA A 71 8.91 12.41 -9.37
C ALA A 71 7.67 11.77 -10.02
N ALA A 72 7.24 10.60 -9.54
CA ALA A 72 6.04 9.95 -10.05
C ALA A 72 4.76 10.76 -9.77
N LEU A 73 4.62 11.34 -8.57
CA LEU A 73 3.51 12.21 -8.21
C LEU A 73 3.52 13.47 -9.08
N PHE A 74 4.67 14.16 -9.16
CA PHE A 74 4.86 15.36 -9.96
C PHE A 74 4.44 15.15 -11.40
N HIS A 75 5.03 14.19 -12.12
CA HIS A 75 4.70 13.94 -13.53
C HIS A 75 3.26 13.49 -13.74
N PHE A 76 2.70 12.67 -12.84
CA PHE A 76 1.32 12.23 -12.98
C PHE A 76 0.34 13.41 -12.94
N TYR A 77 0.45 14.28 -11.94
CA TYR A 77 -0.50 15.38 -11.77
C TYR A 77 -0.21 16.60 -12.64
N GLN A 78 1.02 16.73 -13.15
CA GLN A 78 1.32 17.73 -14.18
C GLN A 78 0.61 17.42 -15.51
N GLU A 79 0.44 16.14 -15.84
CA GLU A 79 0.01 15.76 -17.18
C GLU A 79 -1.40 15.18 -17.22
N VAL A 80 -1.73 14.22 -16.32
CA VAL A 80 -2.94 13.41 -16.48
C VAL A 80 -4.25 14.20 -16.31
N PRO A 81 -4.43 15.09 -15.32
CA PRO A 81 -5.69 15.85 -15.19
C PRO A 81 -6.00 16.67 -16.44
N ALA A 82 -5.03 17.36 -17.01
CA ALA A 82 -5.22 18.16 -18.24
C ALA A 82 -5.69 17.32 -19.44
N HIS A 83 -5.18 16.08 -19.58
CA HIS A 83 -5.63 15.18 -20.64
C HIS A 83 -7.06 14.67 -20.48
N LEU A 84 -7.63 14.79 -19.29
CA LEU A 84 -9.00 14.33 -19.00
C LEU A 84 -10.08 15.40 -19.24
N HIS A 85 -9.72 16.64 -19.59
CA HIS A 85 -10.66 17.73 -19.86
C HIS A 85 -11.66 17.41 -21.01
N SER A 86 -11.27 16.54 -21.94
CA SER A 86 -12.17 16.09 -23.02
C SER A 86 -13.28 15.14 -22.56
N PHE A 87 -13.19 14.58 -21.34
CA PHE A 87 -14.14 13.58 -20.82
C PHE A 87 -15.03 14.11 -19.72
N VAL A 88 -14.54 15.05 -18.89
CA VAL A 88 -15.26 15.63 -17.76
C VAL A 88 -14.92 17.11 -17.60
N GLU A 89 -15.73 17.83 -16.83
CA GLU A 89 -15.45 19.23 -16.47
C GLU A 89 -14.10 19.37 -15.74
N PRO A 90 -13.37 20.49 -15.92
CA PRO A 90 -12.06 20.70 -15.29
C PRO A 90 -12.03 20.41 -13.78
N THR A 91 -13.05 20.85 -13.03
CA THR A 91 -13.17 20.61 -11.58
C THR A 91 -13.22 19.13 -11.21
N ASN A 92 -13.60 18.24 -12.13
CA ASN A 92 -13.71 16.80 -11.93
C ASN A 92 -12.46 16.02 -12.40
N THR A 93 -11.57 16.64 -13.18
CA THR A 93 -10.43 15.93 -13.78
C THR A 93 -9.46 15.36 -12.76
N PRO A 94 -9.06 16.04 -11.65
CA PRO A 94 -8.17 15.46 -10.66
C PRO A 94 -8.83 14.27 -9.91
N TYR A 95 -10.12 14.32 -9.67
CA TYR A 95 -10.86 13.21 -9.04
C TYR A 95 -10.94 12.00 -9.98
N LEU A 96 -11.18 12.21 -11.27
CA LEU A 96 -11.18 11.13 -12.27
C LEU A 96 -9.78 10.53 -12.42
N ALA A 97 -8.74 11.35 -12.44
CA ALA A 97 -7.35 10.88 -12.47
C ALA A 97 -7.03 9.99 -11.25
N ASN A 98 -7.44 10.41 -10.05
CA ASN A 98 -7.34 9.63 -8.83
C ASN A 98 -8.09 8.31 -8.91
N ALA A 99 -9.35 8.34 -9.35
CA ALA A 99 -10.18 7.15 -9.46
C ALA A 99 -9.55 6.10 -10.40
N ILE A 100 -9.09 6.54 -11.57
CA ILE A 100 -8.43 5.66 -12.54
C ILE A 100 -7.17 5.03 -11.93
N LEU A 101 -6.27 5.85 -11.37
CA LEU A 101 -5.00 5.37 -10.83
C LEU A 101 -5.20 4.42 -9.65
N LYS A 102 -6.03 4.79 -8.68
CA LYS A 102 -6.33 3.99 -7.49
C LYS A 102 -6.98 2.65 -7.87
N THR A 103 -7.97 2.66 -8.77
CA THR A 103 -8.65 1.45 -9.21
C THR A 103 -7.72 0.52 -9.98
N MET A 104 -6.90 1.06 -10.88
CA MET A 104 -5.89 0.27 -11.61
C MET A 104 -4.88 -0.36 -10.66
N LEU A 105 -4.43 0.38 -9.66
CA LEU A 105 -3.48 -0.11 -8.66
C LEU A 105 -4.12 -1.19 -7.79
N GLN A 106 -5.37 -1.01 -7.34
CA GLN A 106 -6.14 -2.00 -6.57
C GLN A 106 -6.29 -3.31 -7.36
N LEU A 107 -6.72 -3.23 -8.62
CA LEU A 107 -6.78 -4.40 -9.51
C LEU A 107 -5.41 -5.08 -9.65
N ALA A 108 -4.34 -4.30 -9.82
CA ALA A 108 -2.99 -4.83 -9.92
C ALA A 108 -2.55 -5.56 -8.63
N PHE A 109 -2.88 -5.03 -7.45
CA PHE A 109 -2.67 -5.72 -6.17
C PHE A 109 -3.45 -7.04 -6.10
N VAL A 110 -4.74 -7.02 -6.44
CA VAL A 110 -5.58 -8.25 -6.45
C VAL A 110 -4.96 -9.32 -7.35
N LEU A 111 -4.50 -8.95 -8.54
CA LEU A 111 -3.87 -9.88 -9.48
C LEU A 111 -2.54 -10.44 -8.93
N VAL A 112 -1.66 -9.59 -8.39
CA VAL A 112 -0.37 -10.03 -7.83
C VAL A 112 -0.57 -10.90 -6.60
N LEU A 113 -1.44 -10.50 -5.68
CA LEU A 113 -1.73 -11.27 -4.46
C LEU A 113 -2.41 -12.60 -4.79
N THR A 114 -3.39 -12.61 -5.70
CA THR A 114 -4.00 -13.85 -6.18
C THR A 114 -2.93 -14.78 -6.75
N ARG A 115 -2.03 -14.26 -7.60
CA ARG A 115 -0.94 -15.05 -8.15
C ARG A 115 0.02 -15.61 -7.09
N LEU A 116 0.38 -14.81 -6.09
CA LEU A 116 1.22 -15.26 -4.96
C LEU A 116 0.55 -16.40 -4.17
N VAL A 117 -0.77 -16.30 -4.00
CA VAL A 117 -1.56 -17.29 -3.26
C VAL A 117 -1.72 -18.61 -4.02
N ILE A 118 -2.15 -18.55 -5.30
CA ILE A 118 -2.44 -19.76 -6.07
C ILE A 118 -1.23 -20.36 -6.80
N GLY A 119 -0.14 -19.58 -6.95
CA GLY A 119 1.03 -19.95 -7.73
C GLY A 119 0.74 -19.94 -9.24
N ARG A 120 1.38 -20.85 -10.00
CA ARG A 120 1.21 -20.96 -11.46
C ARG A 120 0.00 -21.81 -11.89
N GLN A 121 -1.01 -21.91 -11.05
CA GLN A 121 -2.26 -22.63 -11.35
C GLN A 121 -3.05 -21.93 -12.47
N ARG A 122 -4.05 -22.61 -13.01
CA ARG A 122 -4.90 -22.07 -14.08
C ARG A 122 -5.73 -20.88 -13.55
N PHE A 123 -5.57 -19.71 -14.16
CA PHE A 123 -6.25 -18.49 -13.76
C PHE A 123 -7.79 -18.55 -13.93
N PHE A 124 -8.29 -19.24 -14.94
CA PHE A 124 -9.73 -19.30 -15.26
C PHE A 124 -10.44 -20.48 -14.56
N GLN A 125 -10.36 -20.52 -13.23
CA GLN A 125 -11.10 -21.48 -12.41
C GLN A 125 -11.98 -20.76 -11.39
N PRO A 126 -13.15 -21.31 -11.02
CA PRO A 126 -14.03 -20.70 -10.01
C PRO A 126 -13.29 -20.39 -8.69
N SER A 127 -12.41 -21.30 -8.26
CA SER A 127 -11.60 -21.10 -7.06
C SER A 127 -10.64 -19.92 -7.15
N THR A 128 -10.09 -19.61 -8.32
CA THR A 128 -9.24 -18.44 -8.54
C THR A 128 -10.04 -17.15 -8.41
N PHE A 129 -11.21 -17.06 -9.04
CA PHE A 129 -12.10 -15.91 -8.91
C PHE A 129 -12.63 -15.75 -7.48
N ALA A 130 -12.91 -16.85 -6.78
CA ALA A 130 -13.29 -16.78 -5.37
C ALA A 130 -12.16 -16.18 -4.48
N ILE A 131 -10.91 -16.56 -4.76
CA ILE A 131 -9.77 -16.00 -4.03
C ILE A 131 -9.51 -14.55 -4.43
N ALA A 132 -9.63 -14.18 -5.70
CA ALA A 132 -9.52 -12.80 -6.15
C ALA A 132 -10.58 -11.91 -5.51
N LEU A 133 -11.84 -12.35 -5.48
CA LEU A 133 -12.94 -11.65 -4.79
C LEU A 133 -12.70 -11.56 -3.29
N LEU A 134 -12.22 -12.63 -2.62
CA LEU A 134 -11.89 -12.58 -1.20
C LEU A 134 -10.78 -11.55 -0.91
N ILE A 135 -9.77 -11.46 -1.77
CA ILE A 135 -8.70 -10.47 -1.65
C ILE A 135 -9.27 -9.07 -1.89
N GLU A 136 -10.10 -8.88 -2.92
CA GLU A 136 -10.73 -7.59 -3.22
C GLU A 136 -11.56 -7.07 -2.06
N LEU A 137 -12.41 -7.88 -1.48
CA LEU A 137 -13.23 -7.53 -0.31
C LEU A 137 -12.40 -7.14 0.94
N CYS A 138 -11.08 -7.40 0.94
CA CYS A 138 -10.18 -6.90 1.96
C CYS A 138 -9.72 -5.46 1.70
N PHE A 139 -9.96 -4.87 0.53
CA PHE A 139 -9.65 -3.47 0.22
C PHE A 139 -10.82 -2.58 0.63
N VAL A 140 -10.88 -2.23 1.92
CA VAL A 140 -11.85 -1.26 2.44
C VAL A 140 -11.23 0.12 2.34
N ASN A 141 -11.83 1.02 1.55
CA ASN A 141 -11.17 2.24 1.09
C ASN A 141 -11.55 3.47 1.91
N TYR A 142 -12.68 3.46 2.61
CA TYR A 142 -13.23 4.69 3.19
C TYR A 142 -12.87 4.92 4.65
N ASP A 143 -12.90 3.93 5.50
CA ASP A 143 -12.73 4.14 6.94
C ASP A 143 -11.36 3.69 7.42
N PHE A 144 -10.51 4.64 7.85
CA PHE A 144 -9.22 4.34 8.46
C PHE A 144 -9.33 3.45 9.71
N GLY A 145 -10.45 3.50 10.41
CA GLY A 145 -10.74 2.64 11.55
C GLY A 145 -11.04 1.19 11.16
N LEU A 146 -11.55 0.95 9.94
CA LEU A 146 -11.86 -0.36 9.38
C LEU A 146 -10.96 -0.70 8.19
N GLY A 147 -10.34 0.30 7.60
CA GLY A 147 -9.53 0.21 6.39
C GLY A 147 -8.25 -0.59 6.57
N LEU A 148 -7.85 -1.26 5.51
CA LEU A 148 -6.62 -2.03 5.48
C LEU A 148 -5.39 -1.19 5.11
N GLY A 149 -5.56 0.11 4.84
CA GLY A 149 -4.49 1.06 4.57
C GLY A 149 -3.63 0.76 3.34
N ILE A 150 -4.11 -0.09 2.41
CA ILE A 150 -3.36 -0.45 1.20
C ILE A 150 -3.56 0.59 0.10
N ILE A 151 -4.81 1.02 -0.11
CA ILE A 151 -5.15 2.16 -0.97
C ILE A 151 -5.61 3.28 -0.05
N ASP A 152 -4.80 4.30 0.09
CA ASP A 152 -5.07 5.42 0.99
C ASP A 152 -6.11 6.37 0.41
N THR A 153 -6.86 7.07 1.29
CA THR A 153 -7.75 8.16 0.88
C THR A 153 -6.94 9.32 0.33
N ALA A 154 -5.79 9.64 0.94
CA ALA A 154 -4.87 10.65 0.44
C ALA A 154 -4.18 10.20 -0.84
N SER A 155 -4.30 11.01 -1.89
CA SER A 155 -3.74 10.70 -3.21
C SER A 155 -2.22 10.76 -3.24
N SER A 156 -1.60 11.67 -2.48
CA SER A 156 -0.15 11.75 -2.31
C SER A 156 0.42 10.47 -1.69
N TYR A 157 -0.28 9.88 -0.72
CA TYR A 157 0.16 8.64 -0.03
C TYR A 157 0.15 7.42 -0.93
N LEU A 158 -0.65 7.44 -2.00
CA LEU A 158 -0.58 6.40 -3.03
C LEU A 158 0.82 6.27 -3.61
N PHE A 159 1.45 7.42 -3.92
CA PHE A 159 2.81 7.47 -4.48
C PHE A 159 3.89 7.12 -3.47
N PHE A 160 3.69 7.48 -2.19
CA PHE A 160 4.69 7.24 -1.14
C PHE A 160 4.64 5.83 -0.54
N TYR A 161 3.49 5.12 -0.64
CA TYR A 161 3.29 3.83 0.02
C TYR A 161 2.76 2.75 -0.92
N SER A 162 1.59 2.95 -1.54
CA SER A 162 0.90 1.87 -2.25
C SER A 162 1.60 1.49 -3.56
N ILE A 163 1.98 2.45 -4.39
CA ILE A 163 2.71 2.19 -5.65
C ILE A 163 4.07 1.52 -5.38
N PRO A 164 4.94 2.05 -4.49
CA PRO A 164 6.19 1.37 -4.14
C PRO A 164 5.97 -0.04 -3.61
N LEU A 165 4.97 -0.26 -2.76
CA LEU A 165 4.64 -1.56 -2.19
C LEU A 165 4.16 -2.56 -3.26
N PHE A 166 3.34 -2.10 -4.22
CA PHE A 166 2.94 -2.94 -5.36
C PHE A 166 4.15 -3.41 -6.18
N PHE A 167 5.03 -2.50 -6.56
CA PHE A 167 6.25 -2.85 -7.31
C PHE A 167 7.17 -3.74 -6.48
N PHE A 168 7.25 -3.54 -5.18
CA PHE A 168 8.00 -4.43 -4.30
C PHE A 168 7.41 -5.85 -4.28
N LEU A 169 6.09 -6.02 -4.15
CA LEU A 169 5.44 -7.33 -4.22
C LEU A 169 5.66 -8.01 -5.57
N TRP A 170 5.57 -7.24 -6.65
CA TRP A 170 5.89 -7.74 -7.99
C TRP A 170 7.34 -8.19 -8.09
N PHE A 171 8.28 -7.42 -7.52
CA PHE A 171 9.71 -7.72 -7.46
C PHE A 171 10.02 -8.97 -6.65
N VAL A 172 9.41 -9.17 -5.47
CA VAL A 172 9.67 -10.33 -4.62
C VAL A 172 8.93 -11.60 -5.07
N SER A 173 7.91 -11.49 -5.92
CA SER A 173 7.10 -12.64 -6.35
C SER A 173 7.92 -13.76 -7.02
N PRO A 174 8.89 -13.51 -7.91
CA PRO A 174 9.75 -14.55 -8.49
C PRO A 174 10.67 -15.22 -7.44
N MET A 175 11.08 -14.44 -6.42
CA MET A 175 11.87 -14.96 -5.31
C MET A 175 11.04 -15.91 -4.45
N ALA A 176 9.79 -15.53 -4.11
CA ALA A 176 8.86 -16.40 -3.40
C ALA A 176 8.57 -17.69 -4.18
N GLU A 177 8.34 -17.61 -5.50
CA GLU A 177 8.21 -18.78 -6.37
C GLU A 177 9.50 -19.65 -6.37
N ARG A 178 10.68 -19.03 -6.35
CA ARG A 178 11.98 -19.71 -6.29
C ARG A 178 12.13 -20.58 -5.06
N PHE A 179 11.79 -20.02 -3.89
CA PHE A 179 11.85 -20.75 -2.62
C PHE A 179 10.76 -21.84 -2.50
N ALA A 180 9.57 -21.59 -3.06
CA ALA A 180 8.46 -22.54 -3.01
C ALA A 180 8.62 -23.73 -3.97
N SER A 181 9.17 -23.51 -5.18
CA SER A 181 9.17 -24.50 -6.26
C SER A 181 10.56 -24.93 -6.72
N LEU A 182 11.62 -24.35 -6.15
CA LEU A 182 13.02 -24.55 -6.54
C LEU A 182 13.34 -24.21 -8.03
N LYS A 183 12.38 -23.60 -8.76
CA LYS A 183 12.58 -23.20 -10.15
C LYS A 183 13.37 -21.89 -10.19
N ARG A 184 14.39 -21.80 -11.06
CA ARG A 184 15.21 -20.60 -11.24
C ARG A 184 14.37 -19.39 -11.66
N ILE A 185 14.79 -18.21 -11.21
CA ILE A 185 14.20 -16.94 -11.68
C ILE A 185 14.58 -16.76 -13.15
N PRO A 186 13.63 -16.48 -14.05
CA PRO A 186 13.94 -16.19 -15.45
C PRO A 186 14.89 -15.01 -15.56
N THR A 187 15.92 -15.12 -16.42
CA THR A 187 16.97 -14.12 -16.57
C THR A 187 16.43 -12.72 -16.80
N TYR A 188 15.41 -12.56 -17.69
CA TYR A 188 14.80 -11.25 -17.95
C TYR A 188 14.16 -10.62 -16.72
N ARG A 189 13.55 -11.42 -15.81
CA ARG A 189 12.99 -10.91 -14.55
C ARG A 189 14.05 -10.50 -13.55
N ALA A 190 15.15 -11.24 -13.50
CA ALA A 190 16.25 -10.88 -12.63
C ALA A 190 16.93 -9.57 -13.10
N VAL A 191 17.16 -9.43 -14.42
CA VAL A 191 17.72 -8.20 -15.01
C VAL A 191 16.79 -7.01 -14.79
N LEU A 192 15.48 -7.16 -15.10
CA LEU A 192 14.50 -6.11 -14.86
C LEU A 192 14.41 -5.76 -13.36
N GLY A 193 14.49 -6.76 -12.47
CA GLY A 193 14.56 -6.54 -11.03
C GLY A 193 15.76 -5.68 -10.63
N ILE A 194 16.96 -5.96 -11.18
CA ILE A 194 18.17 -5.16 -10.91
C ILE A 194 17.98 -3.70 -11.38
N ILE A 195 17.40 -3.49 -12.56
CA ILE A 195 17.13 -2.13 -13.09
C ILE A 195 16.17 -1.37 -12.20
N LEU A 196 15.17 -2.04 -11.62
CA LEU A 196 14.15 -1.42 -10.76
C LEU A 196 14.62 -1.17 -9.31
N ILE A 197 15.74 -1.73 -8.89
CA ILE A 197 16.24 -1.60 -7.50
C ILE A 197 16.32 -0.13 -7.03
N PRO A 198 16.92 0.82 -7.78
CA PRO A 198 16.97 2.22 -7.36
C PRO A 198 15.56 2.79 -7.13
N ALA A 199 14.64 2.60 -8.07
CA ALA A 199 13.26 3.07 -7.94
C ALA A 199 12.53 2.44 -6.74
N LEU A 200 12.74 1.14 -6.48
CA LEU A 200 12.11 0.44 -5.36
C LEU A 200 12.56 0.96 -3.99
N PHE A 201 13.86 1.26 -3.85
CA PHE A 201 14.45 1.57 -2.55
C PHE A 201 14.68 3.06 -2.31
N LEU A 202 14.59 3.91 -3.35
CA LEU A 202 14.59 5.37 -3.24
C LEU A 202 13.19 6.00 -3.47
N SER A 203 12.13 5.22 -3.20
CA SER A 203 10.73 5.67 -3.11
C SER A 203 10.25 5.86 -1.66
N GLY A 204 11.18 5.90 -0.70
CA GLY A 204 10.89 6.06 0.72
C GLY A 204 11.29 4.85 1.56
N PRO A 205 11.16 4.95 2.88
CA PRO A 205 11.71 3.97 3.81
C PRO A 205 10.92 2.66 3.91
N LEU A 206 9.71 2.57 3.34
CA LEU A 206 8.83 1.40 3.50
C LEU A 206 9.45 0.13 2.89
N ASN A 207 9.78 0.16 1.60
CA ASN A 207 10.34 -1.00 0.90
C ASN A 207 11.71 -1.45 1.45
N PRO A 208 12.66 -0.53 1.76
CA PRO A 208 13.89 -0.89 2.46
C PRO A 208 13.62 -1.61 3.79
N ALA A 209 12.68 -1.11 4.60
CA ALA A 209 12.33 -1.73 5.88
C ALA A 209 11.77 -3.14 5.67
N ILE A 210 10.83 -3.32 4.74
CA ILE A 210 10.27 -4.65 4.42
C ILE A 210 11.39 -5.61 4.00
N LEU A 211 12.27 -5.21 3.08
CA LEU A 211 13.34 -6.08 2.60
C LEU A 211 14.30 -6.49 3.72
N LEU A 212 14.76 -5.54 4.53
CA LEU A 212 15.70 -5.83 5.62
C LEU A 212 15.07 -6.72 6.69
N VAL A 213 13.80 -6.52 7.01
CA VAL A 213 13.08 -7.39 7.97
C VAL A 213 12.83 -8.78 7.37
N LEU A 214 12.46 -8.89 6.08
CA LEU A 214 12.36 -10.18 5.40
C LEU A 214 13.71 -10.90 5.40
N PHE A 215 14.81 -10.18 5.11
CA PHE A 215 16.15 -10.73 5.15
C PHE A 215 16.55 -11.17 6.56
N ALA A 216 16.26 -10.37 7.59
CA ALA A 216 16.50 -10.73 8.99
C ALA A 216 15.69 -11.97 9.41
N SER A 217 14.40 -12.04 9.02
CA SER A 217 13.53 -13.19 9.26
C SER A 217 14.08 -14.46 8.59
N PHE A 218 14.60 -14.31 7.39
CA PHE A 218 15.23 -15.38 6.65
C PHE A 218 16.55 -15.82 7.27
N ALA A 219 17.42 -14.87 7.63
CA ALA A 219 18.69 -15.15 8.31
C ALA A 219 18.46 -15.86 9.66
N PHE A 220 17.48 -15.39 10.43
CA PHE A 220 17.04 -16.07 11.66
C PHE A 220 16.64 -17.53 11.38
N ALA A 221 15.82 -17.75 10.36
CA ALA A 221 15.40 -19.11 9.99
C ALA A 221 16.57 -20.01 9.55
N VAL A 222 17.63 -19.44 8.96
CA VAL A 222 18.83 -20.20 8.53
C VAL A 222 19.76 -20.52 9.70
N ILE A 223 19.95 -19.56 10.61
CA ILE A 223 20.86 -19.69 11.77
C ILE A 223 20.36 -20.74 12.75
N PHE A 224 19.04 -20.85 12.95
CA PHE A 224 18.45 -21.83 13.87
C PHE A 224 18.14 -23.15 13.15
N PRO A 225 18.87 -24.27 13.40
CA PRO A 225 18.72 -25.53 12.66
C PRO A 225 17.29 -26.08 12.68
N SER A 226 16.60 -25.96 13.80
CA SER A 226 15.22 -26.43 13.94
C SER A 226 14.25 -25.67 13.01
N PHE A 227 14.42 -24.35 12.87
CA PHE A 227 13.66 -23.53 11.94
C PHE A 227 14.05 -23.77 10.48
N ARG A 228 15.35 -23.94 10.23
CA ARG A 228 15.87 -24.23 8.87
C ARG A 228 15.27 -25.49 8.31
N THR A 229 15.36 -26.63 9.03
CA THR A 229 14.80 -27.91 8.58
C THR A 229 13.28 -27.85 8.46
N TYR A 230 12.65 -27.06 9.31
CA TYR A 230 11.20 -26.87 9.29
C TYR A 230 10.72 -26.03 8.09
N LEU A 231 11.34 -24.88 7.83
CA LEU A 231 10.95 -23.98 6.73
C LEU A 231 11.43 -24.47 5.36
N PHE A 232 12.59 -25.09 5.29
CA PHE A 232 13.22 -25.57 4.05
C PHE A 232 13.45 -27.09 4.09
N PRO A 233 12.38 -27.92 4.10
CA PRO A 233 12.52 -29.37 4.22
C PRO A 233 13.21 -30.01 3.00
N ASN A 234 13.18 -29.34 1.84
CA ASN A 234 13.85 -29.77 0.62
C ASN A 234 15.27 -29.17 0.47
N GLY A 235 15.80 -28.58 1.54
CA GLY A 235 17.06 -27.86 1.51
C GLY A 235 16.92 -26.43 0.94
N PHE A 236 18.04 -25.74 0.98
CA PHE A 236 18.15 -24.37 0.47
C PHE A 236 18.32 -24.41 -1.05
N PRO A 237 17.60 -23.57 -1.82
CA PRO A 237 17.82 -23.51 -3.25
C PRO A 237 19.24 -22.99 -3.54
N TYR A 238 19.97 -23.69 -4.41
CA TYR A 238 21.21 -23.15 -4.94
C TYR A 238 20.91 -21.94 -5.83
N LEU A 239 21.35 -20.76 -5.43
CA LEU A 239 21.16 -19.52 -6.18
C LEU A 239 22.18 -19.41 -7.31
N SER A 240 21.77 -18.96 -8.49
CA SER A 240 22.68 -18.60 -9.58
C SER A 240 23.44 -17.30 -9.26
N GLY A 241 24.53 -17.03 -9.97
CA GLY A 241 25.28 -15.77 -9.80
C GLY A 241 24.39 -14.52 -9.95
N LEU A 242 23.49 -14.53 -10.93
CA LEU A 242 22.54 -13.43 -11.15
C LEU A 242 21.54 -13.27 -9.99
N GLU A 243 21.04 -14.38 -9.42
CA GLU A 243 20.16 -14.35 -8.25
C GLU A 243 20.92 -13.82 -7.01
N HIS A 244 22.19 -14.19 -6.81
CA HIS A 244 23.02 -13.61 -5.76
C HIS A 244 23.23 -12.11 -5.96
N SER A 245 23.54 -11.66 -7.18
CA SER A 245 23.67 -10.23 -7.50
C SER A 245 22.40 -9.47 -7.20
N LEU A 246 21.24 -10.00 -7.61
CA LEU A 246 19.94 -9.40 -7.33
C LEU A 246 19.71 -9.20 -5.83
N PHE A 247 19.95 -10.22 -5.01
CA PHE A 247 19.82 -10.14 -3.55
C PHE A 247 20.82 -9.16 -2.94
N PHE A 248 22.07 -9.26 -3.31
CA PHE A 248 23.14 -8.44 -2.75
C PHE A 248 22.92 -6.95 -3.05
N ILE A 249 22.66 -6.60 -4.31
CA ILE A 249 22.41 -5.22 -4.74
C ILE A 249 21.13 -4.67 -4.04
N SER A 250 20.08 -5.49 -3.89
CA SER A 250 18.86 -5.06 -3.17
C SER A 250 19.15 -4.71 -1.70
N VAL A 251 19.93 -5.54 -1.00
CA VAL A 251 20.30 -5.28 0.40
C VAL A 251 21.17 -4.02 0.52
N LEU A 252 22.11 -3.84 -0.41
CA LEU A 252 22.94 -2.62 -0.45
C LEU A 252 22.09 -1.35 -0.65
N PHE A 253 21.18 -1.35 -1.60
CA PHE A 253 20.32 -0.20 -1.83
C PHE A 253 19.33 0.03 -0.70
N ALA A 254 18.82 -1.01 -0.06
CA ALA A 254 17.97 -0.87 1.13
C ALA A 254 18.74 -0.23 2.29
N ALA A 255 19.97 -0.70 2.55
CA ALA A 255 20.85 -0.09 3.56
C ALA A 255 21.22 1.36 3.20
N TYR A 256 21.49 1.62 1.92
CA TYR A 256 21.77 2.95 1.42
C TYR A 256 20.58 3.91 1.62
N SER A 257 19.36 3.47 1.33
CA SER A 257 18.16 4.28 1.57
C SER A 257 17.99 4.64 3.05
N PHE A 258 18.27 3.70 3.97
CA PHE A 258 18.28 4.02 5.41
C PHE A 258 19.38 4.99 5.79
N TYR A 259 20.56 4.82 5.21
CA TYR A 259 21.67 5.76 5.42
C TYR A 259 21.30 7.17 4.97
N LEU A 260 20.65 7.34 3.82
CA LEU A 260 20.13 8.63 3.37
C LEU A 260 19.12 9.23 4.36
N GLY A 261 18.30 8.41 5.00
CA GLY A 261 17.34 8.85 6.01
C GLY A 261 17.99 9.55 7.22
N LEU A 262 19.30 9.37 7.46
CA LEU A 262 20.03 10.09 8.52
C LEU A 262 20.25 11.58 8.18
N PHE A 263 20.13 11.95 6.91
CA PHE A 263 20.29 13.33 6.42
C PHE A 263 18.95 14.06 6.28
N ASP A 264 17.84 13.40 6.61
CA ASP A 264 16.50 13.99 6.59
C ASP A 264 16.38 15.08 7.68
N THR A 265 16.16 16.33 7.25
CA THR A 265 16.09 17.48 8.14
C THR A 265 14.89 17.43 9.08
N ILE A 266 13.73 16.96 8.63
CA ILE A 266 12.54 16.83 9.47
C ILE A 266 12.73 15.73 10.53
N ALA A 267 13.31 14.58 10.14
CA ALA A 267 13.54 13.48 11.08
C ALA A 267 14.53 13.86 12.18
N SER A 268 15.55 14.65 11.85
CA SER A 268 16.53 15.14 12.83
C SER A 268 15.95 16.18 13.77
N ALA A 269 15.12 17.11 13.27
CA ALA A 269 14.49 18.17 14.05
C ALA A 269 13.44 17.66 15.07
N GLN A 270 12.79 16.53 14.79
CA GLN A 270 11.70 15.98 15.60
C GLN A 270 12.11 14.76 16.42
N SER A 271 13.41 14.57 16.65
CA SER A 271 13.93 13.38 17.34
C SER A 271 13.47 13.31 18.80
N ILE A 272 12.92 12.16 19.20
CA ILE A 272 12.62 11.81 20.60
C ILE A 272 13.40 10.56 21.00
N PRO A 273 13.66 10.32 22.32
CA PRO A 273 14.34 9.14 22.80
C PRO A 273 13.67 7.82 22.33
N VAL A 274 14.49 6.80 22.07
CA VAL A 274 13.98 5.48 21.63
C VAL A 274 13.01 4.87 22.64
N SER A 275 13.25 5.02 23.95
CA SER A 275 12.36 4.59 25.02
C SER A 275 10.96 5.21 24.90
N GLU A 276 10.90 6.52 24.62
CA GLU A 276 9.64 7.23 24.42
C GLU A 276 8.93 6.73 23.14
N ARG A 277 9.67 6.42 22.06
CA ARG A 277 9.08 5.83 20.84
C ARG A 277 8.42 4.47 21.14
N TYR A 278 9.08 3.61 21.93
CA TYR A 278 8.47 2.33 22.31
C TYR A 278 7.28 2.49 23.24
N TYR A 279 7.28 3.49 24.13
CA TYR A 279 6.12 3.80 24.96
C TYR A 279 4.91 4.20 24.09
N ARG A 280 5.09 5.11 23.14
CA ARG A 280 4.04 5.53 22.20
C ARG A 280 3.60 4.41 21.27
N TRP A 281 4.51 3.55 20.86
CA TRP A 281 4.23 2.36 20.05
C TRP A 281 3.24 1.41 20.73
N LEU A 282 3.25 1.26 22.06
CA LEU A 282 2.28 0.44 22.79
C LEU A 282 0.84 0.95 22.58
N PHE A 283 0.64 2.27 22.58
CA PHE A 283 -0.66 2.86 22.29
C PHE A 283 -1.05 2.62 20.82
N GLY A 284 -0.11 2.82 19.90
CA GLY A 284 -0.33 2.53 18.49
C GLY A 284 -0.68 1.05 18.24
N LEU A 285 -0.04 0.11 18.95
CA LEU A 285 -0.36 -1.31 18.86
C LEU A 285 -1.81 -1.58 19.28
N GLN A 286 -2.26 -0.95 20.35
CA GLN A 286 -3.64 -1.07 20.81
C GLN A 286 -4.62 -0.41 19.84
N ASN A 287 -4.38 0.86 19.47
CA ASN A 287 -5.34 1.67 18.71
C ASN A 287 -5.37 1.34 17.23
N GLN A 288 -4.20 1.09 16.62
CA GLN A 288 -4.08 0.92 15.16
C GLN A 288 -4.08 -0.55 14.71
N LEU A 289 -3.94 -1.50 15.61
CA LEU A 289 -3.92 -2.92 15.25
C LEU A 289 -4.94 -3.72 16.06
N LEU A 290 -4.79 -3.76 17.41
CA LEU A 290 -5.60 -4.66 18.25
C LEU A 290 -7.06 -4.22 18.40
N SER A 291 -7.40 -2.95 18.24
CA SER A 291 -8.78 -2.47 18.23
C SER A 291 -9.49 -2.65 16.90
N GLN A 292 -8.74 -2.92 15.80
CA GLN A 292 -9.30 -2.97 14.45
C GLN A 292 -10.09 -4.25 14.19
N THR A 293 -11.36 -4.11 13.83
CA THR A 293 -12.25 -5.23 13.47
C THR A 293 -11.67 -6.07 12.32
N THR A 294 -11.09 -5.42 11.32
CA THR A 294 -10.45 -6.07 10.18
C THR A 294 -9.35 -7.02 10.60
N PHE A 295 -8.49 -6.62 11.55
CA PHE A 295 -7.43 -7.48 12.07
C PHE A 295 -8.00 -8.76 12.68
N HIS A 296 -9.06 -8.65 13.48
CA HIS A 296 -9.72 -9.81 14.14
C HIS A 296 -10.38 -10.73 13.11
N VAL A 297 -11.04 -10.18 12.10
CA VAL A 297 -11.68 -10.97 11.03
C VAL A 297 -10.62 -11.75 10.25
N LEU A 298 -9.52 -11.11 9.85
CA LEU A 298 -8.42 -11.77 9.15
C LEU A 298 -7.79 -12.86 10.01
N LEU A 299 -7.50 -12.56 11.27
CA LEU A 299 -6.91 -13.53 12.22
C LEU A 299 -7.84 -14.70 12.48
N GLY A 300 -9.13 -14.44 12.71
CA GLY A 300 -10.15 -15.48 12.88
C GLY A 300 -10.25 -16.41 11.68
N GLY A 301 -10.25 -15.85 10.46
CA GLY A 301 -10.24 -16.62 9.22
C GLY A 301 -8.96 -17.46 9.05
N ILE A 302 -7.79 -16.94 9.43
CA ILE A 302 -6.51 -17.68 9.42
C ILE A 302 -6.57 -18.84 10.44
N LEU A 303 -7.08 -18.62 11.64
CA LEU A 303 -7.21 -19.65 12.68
C LEU A 303 -8.19 -20.75 12.25
N LEU A 304 -9.35 -20.39 11.69
CA LEU A 304 -10.32 -21.35 11.17
C LEU A 304 -9.75 -22.17 10.00
N SER A 305 -9.03 -21.51 9.07
CA SER A 305 -8.34 -22.19 7.97
C SER A 305 -7.27 -23.15 8.51
N SER A 306 -6.51 -22.73 9.52
CA SER A 306 -5.48 -23.55 10.19
C SER A 306 -6.09 -24.79 10.82
N LEU A 307 -7.19 -24.64 11.55
CA LEU A 307 -7.89 -25.76 12.19
C LEU A 307 -8.43 -26.74 11.15
N THR A 308 -9.11 -26.23 10.10
CA THR A 308 -9.67 -27.06 9.03
C THR A 308 -8.57 -27.85 8.32
N LEU A 309 -7.48 -27.21 7.89
CA LEU A 309 -6.38 -27.87 7.21
C LEU A 309 -5.65 -28.88 8.09
N ARG A 310 -5.47 -28.57 9.37
CA ARG A 310 -4.84 -29.49 10.34
C ARG A 310 -5.63 -30.78 10.51
N LEU A 311 -6.97 -30.69 10.56
CA LEU A 311 -7.83 -31.84 10.79
C LEU A 311 -8.06 -32.69 9.54
N PHE A 312 -8.05 -32.09 8.34
CA PHE A 312 -8.51 -32.77 7.12
C PHE A 312 -7.46 -32.95 6.04
N THR A 313 -6.26 -32.30 6.15
CA THR A 313 -5.22 -32.36 5.10
C THR A 313 -3.81 -32.23 5.67
N SER A 314 -3.18 -33.36 6.05
CA SER A 314 -1.88 -33.33 6.71
C SER A 314 -0.75 -32.69 5.87
N LEU A 315 -0.72 -32.94 4.56
CA LEU A 315 0.32 -32.41 3.66
C LEU A 315 0.14 -30.90 3.40
N ALA A 316 -1.09 -30.49 3.03
CA ALA A 316 -1.42 -29.08 2.80
C ALA A 316 -1.22 -28.25 4.07
N TRP A 317 -1.60 -28.80 5.22
CA TRP A 317 -1.37 -28.18 6.52
C TRP A 317 0.11 -27.87 6.80
N LYS A 318 1.01 -28.82 6.55
CA LYS A 318 2.46 -28.61 6.78
C LYS A 318 2.99 -27.42 5.96
N GLY A 319 2.59 -27.30 4.69
CA GLY A 319 2.96 -26.18 3.81
C GLY A 319 2.37 -24.85 4.29
N TYR A 320 1.08 -24.85 4.61
CA TYR A 320 0.36 -23.67 5.08
C TYR A 320 0.90 -23.15 6.41
N ARG A 321 1.12 -24.05 7.38
CA ARG A 321 1.71 -23.69 8.67
C ARG A 321 3.09 -23.01 8.54
N ARG A 322 3.94 -23.49 7.59
CA ARG A 322 5.26 -22.86 7.34
C ARG A 322 5.10 -21.43 6.83
N LEU A 323 4.19 -21.21 5.89
CA LEU A 323 3.90 -19.87 5.38
C LEU A 323 3.43 -18.95 6.50
N CYS A 324 2.44 -19.37 7.30
CA CYS A 324 1.92 -18.58 8.40
C CYS A 324 2.98 -18.28 9.47
N LEU A 325 3.85 -19.23 9.79
CA LEU A 325 4.94 -19.00 10.76
C LEU A 325 6.00 -18.04 10.21
N PHE A 326 6.36 -18.14 8.93
CA PHE A 326 7.32 -17.22 8.32
C PHE A 326 6.76 -15.80 8.24
N LEU A 327 5.54 -15.64 7.71
CA LEU A 327 4.89 -14.32 7.62
C LEU A 327 4.54 -13.76 9.00
N GLY A 328 4.21 -14.61 9.97
CA GLY A 328 4.02 -14.20 11.37
C GLY A 328 5.30 -13.70 12.02
N LEU A 329 6.44 -14.40 11.81
CA LEU A 329 7.75 -13.94 12.27
C LEU A 329 8.14 -12.61 11.61
N PHE A 330 7.95 -12.49 10.29
CA PHE A 330 8.16 -11.23 9.58
C PHE A 330 7.32 -10.10 10.17
N SER A 331 6.01 -10.31 10.34
CA SER A 331 5.08 -9.29 10.87
C SER A 331 5.46 -8.86 12.28
N MET A 332 5.79 -9.82 13.14
CA MET A 332 6.24 -9.53 14.51
C MET A 332 7.52 -8.70 14.54
N LEU A 333 8.54 -9.11 13.78
CA LEU A 333 9.81 -8.38 13.70
C LEU A 333 9.61 -6.99 13.10
N TYR A 334 8.79 -6.88 12.04
CA TYR A 334 8.49 -5.61 11.40
C TYR A 334 7.85 -4.63 12.38
N ILE A 335 6.78 -5.04 13.09
CA ILE A 335 6.07 -4.20 14.06
C ILE A 335 6.99 -3.78 15.21
N VAL A 336 7.80 -4.71 15.75
CA VAL A 336 8.72 -4.44 16.86
C VAL A 336 9.85 -3.48 16.46
N LEU A 337 10.30 -3.52 15.19
CA LEU A 337 11.39 -2.67 14.71
C LEU A 337 10.94 -1.28 14.23
N LEU A 338 9.63 -1.06 14.00
CA LEU A 338 9.11 0.24 13.52
C LEU A 338 9.55 1.45 14.35
N PRO A 339 9.61 1.40 15.72
CA PRO A 339 10.07 2.55 16.51
C PRO A 339 11.51 2.99 16.21
N LEU A 340 12.35 2.10 15.64
CA LEU A 340 13.72 2.44 15.24
C LEU A 340 13.76 3.29 13.97
N GLY A 341 12.70 3.26 13.15
CA GLY A 341 12.61 4.01 11.90
C GLY A 341 12.41 5.53 12.04
N GLY A 342 12.29 6.04 13.27
CA GLY A 342 12.16 7.47 13.54
C GLY A 342 10.82 7.86 14.16
N PHE A 343 10.65 9.16 14.40
CA PHE A 343 9.44 9.76 14.95
C PHE A 343 9.03 10.97 14.11
N ARG A 344 7.73 11.23 14.06
CA ARG A 344 7.11 12.41 13.46
C ARG A 344 6.01 12.92 14.38
N VAL A 345 5.95 14.23 14.61
CA VAL A 345 4.95 14.85 15.51
C VAL A 345 3.52 14.52 15.07
N TRP A 346 3.26 14.51 13.77
CA TRP A 346 1.96 14.17 13.19
C TRP A 346 1.67 12.65 13.15
N ARG A 347 2.58 11.83 13.69
CA ARG A 347 2.41 10.38 13.86
C ARG A 347 2.74 9.99 15.30
N PRO A 348 1.98 10.48 16.27
CA PRO A 348 2.35 10.41 17.70
C PRO A 348 2.44 8.96 18.20
N GLU A 349 1.68 8.04 17.62
CA GLU A 349 1.61 6.63 18.03
C GLU A 349 2.56 5.71 17.25
N ILE A 350 3.41 6.24 16.34
CA ILE A 350 4.37 5.49 15.50
C ILE A 350 3.69 4.55 14.49
N LEU A 351 2.75 3.69 14.94
CA LEU A 351 1.96 2.82 14.09
C LEU A 351 0.86 3.63 13.39
N ARG A 352 0.72 3.39 12.10
CA ARG A 352 -0.32 3.97 11.26
C ARG A 352 -0.68 2.97 10.15
N ASN A 353 -1.88 3.06 9.58
CA ASN A 353 -2.40 2.11 8.59
C ASN A 353 -1.46 1.95 7.39
N ASP A 354 -0.90 3.05 6.85
CA ASP A 354 0.03 3.03 5.73
C ASP A 354 1.34 2.27 6.04
N VAL A 355 1.92 2.44 7.22
CA VAL A 355 3.12 1.68 7.63
C VAL A 355 2.80 0.24 8.03
N LEU A 356 1.55 -0.07 8.40
CA LEU A 356 1.09 -1.43 8.69
C LEU A 356 0.70 -2.23 7.44
N SER A 357 0.59 -1.60 6.27
CA SER A 357 0.20 -2.26 5.02
C SER A 357 0.98 -3.54 4.69
N PRO A 358 2.30 -3.69 4.97
CA PRO A 358 3.00 -4.96 4.75
C PRO A 358 2.50 -6.10 5.64
N VAL A 359 2.12 -5.78 6.88
CA VAL A 359 1.56 -6.75 7.85
C VAL A 359 0.16 -7.17 7.39
N THR A 360 -0.65 -6.20 6.98
CA THR A 360 -1.98 -6.43 6.43
C THR A 360 -1.93 -7.36 5.21
N ILE A 361 -1.02 -7.10 4.27
CA ILE A 361 -0.79 -7.96 3.11
C ILE A 361 -0.36 -9.37 3.53
N ALA A 362 0.51 -9.51 4.53
CA ALA A 362 0.92 -10.82 5.04
C ALA A 362 -0.28 -11.61 5.61
N LEU A 363 -1.19 -10.95 6.33
CA LEU A 363 -2.43 -11.55 6.83
C LEU A 363 -3.37 -11.96 5.69
N ILE A 364 -3.57 -11.10 4.69
CA ILE A 364 -4.37 -11.41 3.50
C ILE A 364 -3.81 -12.62 2.76
N ILE A 365 -2.49 -12.70 2.55
CA ILE A 365 -1.84 -13.86 1.91
C ILE A 365 -2.08 -15.13 2.73
N CYS A 366 -1.94 -15.08 4.06
CA CYS A 366 -2.21 -16.23 4.92
C CYS A 366 -3.68 -16.68 4.80
N LEU A 367 -4.63 -15.75 4.93
CA LEU A 367 -6.05 -16.06 4.81
C LEU A 367 -6.41 -16.64 3.44
N ALA A 368 -6.05 -15.93 2.37
CA ALA A 368 -6.36 -16.33 1.01
C ALA A 368 -5.72 -17.68 0.65
N ARG A 369 -4.48 -17.95 1.11
CA ARG A 369 -3.83 -19.26 0.93
C ARG A 369 -4.54 -20.36 1.70
N GLY A 370 -4.99 -20.10 2.92
CA GLY A 370 -5.81 -21.04 3.69
C GLY A 370 -7.10 -21.41 2.97
N CYS A 371 -7.84 -20.40 2.51
CA CYS A 371 -9.07 -20.58 1.73
C CYS A 371 -8.83 -21.33 0.42
N TRP A 372 -7.76 -20.98 -0.32
CA TRP A 372 -7.38 -21.71 -1.53
C TRP A 372 -7.18 -23.20 -1.26
N LEU A 373 -6.41 -23.55 -0.21
CA LEU A 373 -6.15 -24.94 0.14
C LEU A 373 -7.41 -25.67 0.64
N ILE A 374 -8.31 -24.99 1.35
CA ILE A 374 -9.60 -25.56 1.73
C ILE A 374 -10.43 -25.90 0.48
N LEU A 375 -10.49 -24.98 -0.48
CA LEU A 375 -11.26 -25.17 -1.71
C LEU A 375 -10.70 -26.29 -2.61
N THR A 376 -9.39 -26.51 -2.61
CA THR A 376 -8.71 -27.42 -3.56
C THR A 376 -8.32 -28.75 -2.94
N GLU A 377 -7.95 -28.80 -1.66
CA GLU A 377 -7.35 -29.98 -1.03
C GLU A 377 -8.30 -30.72 -0.07
N VAL A 378 -9.32 -30.04 0.49
CA VAL A 378 -10.27 -30.68 1.42
C VAL A 378 -11.31 -31.47 0.61
N LYS A 379 -11.22 -32.80 0.69
CA LYS A 379 -12.12 -33.71 -0.03
C LYS A 379 -13.52 -33.81 0.60
N ALA A 380 -13.62 -33.64 1.93
CA ALA A 380 -14.89 -33.70 2.65
C ALA A 380 -15.77 -32.48 2.32
N ILE A 381 -16.74 -32.67 1.42
CA ILE A 381 -17.56 -31.58 0.88
C ILE A 381 -18.27 -30.77 1.96
N ARG A 382 -18.82 -31.44 2.99
CA ARG A 382 -19.49 -30.76 4.13
C ARG A 382 -18.54 -29.84 4.87
N VAL A 383 -17.33 -30.31 5.19
CA VAL A 383 -16.31 -29.52 5.89
C VAL A 383 -15.89 -28.31 5.05
N ARG A 384 -15.62 -28.54 3.77
CA ARG A 384 -15.27 -27.46 2.82
C ARG A 384 -16.37 -26.42 2.77
N THR A 385 -17.65 -26.84 2.63
CA THR A 385 -18.79 -25.91 2.57
C THR A 385 -18.95 -25.14 3.88
N ILE A 386 -18.88 -25.80 5.05
CA ILE A 386 -19.01 -25.13 6.35
C ILE A 386 -17.87 -24.12 6.56
N SER A 387 -16.61 -24.51 6.29
CA SER A 387 -15.47 -23.62 6.48
C SER A 387 -15.55 -22.39 5.57
N THR A 388 -15.93 -22.57 4.31
CA THR A 388 -16.11 -21.44 3.38
C THR A 388 -17.32 -20.59 3.76
N ALA A 389 -18.43 -21.21 4.20
CA ALA A 389 -19.62 -20.51 4.67
C ALA A 389 -19.41 -19.70 5.95
N LEU A 390 -18.36 -19.97 6.72
CA LEU A 390 -17.98 -19.17 7.89
C LEU A 390 -17.02 -18.03 7.53
N ILE A 391 -16.06 -18.28 6.63
CA ILE A 391 -15.01 -17.30 6.27
C ILE A 391 -15.57 -16.22 5.33
N PHE A 392 -16.23 -16.61 4.24
CA PHE A 392 -16.68 -15.66 3.23
C PHE A 392 -17.69 -14.62 3.75
N PRO A 393 -18.74 -14.97 4.53
CA PRO A 393 -19.62 -13.95 5.08
C PRO A 393 -18.92 -12.97 6.03
N ALA A 394 -17.93 -13.43 6.82
CA ALA A 394 -17.17 -12.54 7.68
C ALA A 394 -16.38 -11.48 6.87
N ILE A 395 -15.81 -11.90 5.74
CA ILE A 395 -15.12 -10.97 4.82
C ILE A 395 -16.14 -10.10 4.06
N LEU A 396 -17.29 -10.66 3.64
CA LEU A 396 -18.36 -9.87 3.03
C LEU A 396 -18.86 -8.76 3.97
N CYS A 397 -18.91 -9.01 5.27
CA CYS A 397 -19.26 -7.97 6.24
C CYS A 397 -18.28 -6.78 6.21
N LEU A 398 -17.00 -6.99 5.89
CA LEU A 398 -16.05 -5.90 5.68
C LEU A 398 -16.43 -5.07 4.45
N GLY A 399 -16.70 -5.72 3.32
CA GLY A 399 -17.14 -5.04 2.10
C GLY A 399 -18.48 -4.28 2.27
N PHE A 400 -19.45 -4.82 3.01
CA PHE A 400 -20.70 -4.12 3.28
C PHE A 400 -20.54 -2.90 4.21
N ASN A 401 -19.47 -2.85 5.01
CA ASN A 401 -19.15 -1.67 5.83
C ASN A 401 -18.34 -0.62 5.06
N ASP A 402 -17.88 -0.93 3.86
CA ASP A 402 -17.15 -0.03 2.98
C ASP A 402 -18.14 0.95 2.32
N LYS A 403 -18.47 2.04 3.02
CA LYS A 403 -19.50 2.99 2.64
C LYS A 403 -18.96 4.03 1.65
N LEU A 404 -19.77 4.34 0.66
CA LEU A 404 -19.56 5.52 -0.16
C LEU A 404 -19.84 6.78 0.68
N VAL A 405 -18.87 7.69 0.75
CA VAL A 405 -19.05 8.99 1.41
C VAL A 405 -18.66 10.10 0.44
N THR A 406 -19.60 10.97 0.17
CA THR A 406 -19.47 12.06 -0.81
C THR A 406 -19.28 13.42 -0.17
N THR A 407 -19.50 13.56 1.14
CA THR A 407 -19.56 14.86 1.83
C THR A 407 -18.30 15.72 1.63
N PHE A 408 -17.11 15.13 1.64
CA PHE A 408 -15.88 15.87 1.37
C PHE A 408 -15.77 16.30 -0.09
N TYR A 409 -16.13 15.44 -1.02
CA TYR A 409 -16.15 15.75 -2.45
C TYR A 409 -17.15 16.86 -2.74
N ASP A 410 -18.39 16.74 -2.25
CA ASP A 410 -19.45 17.73 -2.48
C ASP A 410 -18.99 19.12 -2.01
N CYS A 411 -18.44 19.20 -0.79
CA CYS A 411 -17.91 20.43 -0.24
C CYS A 411 -16.71 20.98 -1.04
N GLN A 412 -15.75 20.11 -1.44
CA GLN A 412 -14.63 20.55 -2.27
C GLN A 412 -15.08 21.01 -3.67
N GLN A 413 -16.11 20.38 -4.26
CA GLN A 413 -16.68 20.82 -5.54
C GLN A 413 -17.32 22.20 -5.44
N GLU A 414 -18.06 22.49 -4.35
CA GLU A 414 -18.59 23.83 -4.10
C GLU A 414 -17.47 24.86 -3.99
N ALA A 415 -16.39 24.54 -3.27
CA ALA A 415 -15.22 25.40 -3.15
C ALA A 415 -14.53 25.63 -4.52
N LEU A 416 -14.33 24.57 -5.32
CA LEU A 416 -13.72 24.67 -6.65
C LEU A 416 -14.59 25.51 -7.60
N GLN A 417 -15.92 25.40 -7.51
CA GLN A 417 -16.84 26.24 -8.31
C GLN A 417 -16.78 27.73 -7.90
N GLN A 418 -16.64 28.02 -6.59
CA GLN A 418 -16.41 29.40 -6.12
C GLN A 418 -15.11 29.97 -6.69
N ILE A 419 -14.03 29.19 -6.70
CA ILE A 419 -12.74 29.57 -7.29
C ILE A 419 -12.88 29.79 -8.80
N ALA A 420 -13.45 28.84 -9.53
CA ALA A 420 -13.61 28.91 -10.98
C ALA A 420 -14.44 30.13 -11.45
N ASN A 421 -15.42 30.55 -10.66
CA ASN A 421 -16.28 31.68 -10.98
C ASN A 421 -15.77 33.03 -10.41
N SER A 422 -14.66 33.04 -9.73
CA SER A 422 -14.11 34.24 -9.09
C SER A 422 -13.62 35.25 -10.12
N LYS A 423 -13.80 36.55 -9.80
CA LYS A 423 -13.31 37.69 -10.59
C LYS A 423 -12.34 38.58 -9.82
N GLY A 424 -11.86 38.12 -8.66
CA GLY A 424 -10.99 38.85 -7.78
C GLY A 424 -9.74 38.06 -7.45
N GLN A 425 -8.68 38.74 -7.03
CA GLN A 425 -7.39 38.11 -6.69
C GLN A 425 -7.50 37.18 -5.45
N ILE A 426 -8.38 37.49 -4.52
CA ILE A 426 -8.61 36.71 -3.30
C ILE A 426 -10.03 36.19 -3.30
N VAL A 427 -10.19 34.86 -3.14
CA VAL A 427 -11.49 34.21 -2.99
C VAL A 427 -11.72 33.83 -1.54
N ILE A 428 -12.90 34.19 -1.03
CA ILE A 428 -13.38 33.72 0.27
C ILE A 428 -14.27 32.52 0.02
N ILE A 429 -13.81 31.34 0.46
CA ILE A 429 -14.53 30.08 0.34
C ILE A 429 -15.32 29.85 1.62
N SER A 430 -16.62 29.73 1.50
CA SER A 430 -17.50 29.33 2.60
C SER A 430 -17.64 27.81 2.62
N GLY A 431 -17.33 27.18 3.75
CA GLY A 431 -17.48 25.74 3.94
C GLY A 431 -16.50 25.16 4.94
N ASP A 432 -16.89 24.06 5.57
CA ASP A 432 -16.14 23.43 6.67
C ASP A 432 -15.13 22.36 6.21
N CYS A 433 -14.95 22.16 4.89
CA CYS A 433 -14.00 21.17 4.39
C CYS A 433 -12.67 21.79 3.96
N THR A 434 -11.59 21.09 4.18
CA THR A 434 -10.28 21.45 3.65
C THR A 434 -10.22 21.24 2.13
N LEU A 435 -9.65 22.18 1.38
CA LEU A 435 -9.41 22.06 -0.05
C LEU A 435 -7.89 22.04 -0.30
N ALA A 436 -7.37 20.88 -0.74
CA ALA A 436 -5.95 20.71 -1.03
C ALA A 436 -5.03 21.18 0.12
N HIS A 437 -5.51 21.07 1.35
CA HIS A 437 -4.82 21.37 2.60
C HIS A 437 -5.23 20.40 3.70
N TRP A 438 -4.40 20.26 4.75
CA TRP A 438 -4.72 19.44 5.94
C TRP A 438 -5.52 20.23 7.01
N TRP A 439 -5.65 21.55 6.85
CA TRP A 439 -6.40 22.45 7.72
C TRP A 439 -7.13 23.52 6.88
N LEU A 440 -8.03 24.25 7.51
CA LEU A 440 -8.70 25.39 6.88
C LEU A 440 -7.68 26.52 6.70
N VAL A 441 -7.54 26.99 5.47
CA VAL A 441 -6.60 28.07 5.12
C VAL A 441 -7.12 29.41 5.64
N LYS A 442 -6.38 30.01 6.57
CA LYS A 442 -6.70 31.31 7.14
C LYS A 442 -5.80 32.45 6.63
N ASP A 443 -4.59 32.11 6.21
CA ASP A 443 -3.67 33.05 5.55
C ASP A 443 -3.73 32.79 4.03
N PRO A 444 -4.06 33.81 3.21
CA PRO A 444 -4.11 33.67 1.76
C PRO A 444 -2.82 33.08 1.14
N GLU A 445 -1.65 33.44 1.68
CA GLU A 445 -0.38 32.97 1.14
C GLU A 445 -0.17 31.46 1.28
N GLU A 446 -0.80 30.80 2.27
CA GLU A 446 -0.76 29.34 2.40
C GLU A 446 -1.42 28.63 1.22
N SER A 447 -2.40 29.27 0.57
CA SER A 447 -3.12 28.69 -0.57
C SER A 447 -2.42 28.83 -1.92
N ARG A 448 -1.31 29.57 -2.01
CA ARG A 448 -0.66 29.91 -3.28
C ARG A 448 -0.30 28.69 -4.13
N ASN A 449 0.34 27.68 -3.54
CA ASN A 449 0.69 26.44 -4.28
C ASN A 449 -0.56 25.68 -4.73
N ALA A 450 -1.62 25.67 -3.90
CA ALA A 450 -2.89 25.05 -4.27
C ALA A 450 -3.54 25.78 -5.45
N MET A 451 -3.51 27.11 -5.45
CA MET A 451 -4.06 27.91 -6.57
C MET A 451 -3.26 27.70 -7.87
N GLN A 452 -1.92 27.70 -7.81
CA GLN A 452 -1.09 27.41 -8.98
C GLN A 452 -1.35 26.00 -9.53
N MET A 453 -1.60 25.01 -8.64
CA MET A 453 -1.99 23.67 -9.05
C MET A 453 -3.38 23.68 -9.75
N LEU A 454 -4.35 24.43 -9.21
CA LEU A 454 -5.68 24.57 -9.80
C LEU A 454 -5.63 25.34 -11.15
N GLU A 455 -4.77 26.33 -11.27
CA GLU A 455 -4.49 27.03 -12.54
C GLU A 455 -3.91 26.07 -13.58
N LEU A 456 -2.94 25.24 -13.20
CA LEU A 456 -2.37 24.19 -14.07
C LEU A 456 -3.45 23.23 -14.59
N TRP A 457 -4.49 22.96 -13.79
CA TRP A 457 -5.61 22.10 -14.18
C TRP A 457 -6.77 22.87 -14.83
N GLU A 458 -6.57 24.15 -15.20
CA GLU A 458 -7.57 25.02 -15.83
C GLU A 458 -8.86 25.16 -14.97
N ILE A 459 -8.74 25.06 -13.65
CA ILE A 459 -9.86 25.21 -12.70
C ILE A 459 -9.92 26.62 -12.14
N ALA A 460 -8.78 27.27 -11.93
CA ALA A 460 -8.71 28.60 -11.37
C ALA A 460 -9.25 29.65 -12.38
N GLY A 461 -10.10 30.58 -11.89
CA GLY A 461 -10.52 31.76 -12.63
C GLY A 461 -9.44 32.87 -12.59
N GLU A 462 -9.79 34.09 -12.15
CA GLU A 462 -8.84 35.20 -11.99
C GLU A 462 -8.19 35.22 -10.60
N ALA A 463 -8.47 34.24 -9.74
CA ALA A 463 -7.99 34.20 -8.36
C ALA A 463 -6.54 33.76 -8.26
N GLU A 464 -5.76 34.44 -7.44
CA GLU A 464 -4.36 34.09 -7.12
C GLU A 464 -4.22 33.30 -5.81
N VAL A 465 -5.13 33.53 -4.86
CA VAL A 465 -5.16 32.91 -3.54
C VAL A 465 -6.58 32.76 -3.01
N PHE A 466 -6.78 31.90 -2.04
CA PHE A 466 -8.06 31.77 -1.32
C PHE A 466 -7.88 31.73 0.21
N VAL A 467 -8.96 32.05 0.91
CA VAL A 467 -9.13 31.82 2.36
C VAL A 467 -10.44 31.07 2.60
N GLN A 468 -10.51 30.34 3.71
CA GLN A 468 -11.69 29.58 4.11
C GLN A 468 -12.28 30.15 5.42
N GLU A 469 -13.57 30.49 5.40
CA GLU A 469 -14.32 31.02 6.54
C GLU A 469 -15.24 29.99 7.18
#